data_01c14daf6bd526b2879b79390f4a9cca
#
_entry.id   01c14daf6bd526b2879b79390f4a9cca
#
_cell.length_a   1.000
_cell.length_b   1.000
_cell.length_c   1.000
_cell.angle_alpha   90.00
_cell.angle_beta   90.00
_cell.angle_gamma   90.00
#
_symmetry.space_group_name_H-M   'P 1'
#
loop_
_entity.id
_entity.type
_entity.pdbx_description
1 polymer ?
#
loop_
_entity_poly.entity_id
_entity_poly.type
_entity_poly.pdbx_seq_one_letter_code
_entity_poly.pdbx_strand_id
1 'polypeptide(L)'
;MKKKTKPGAIQQLLSYAGNNKKQLYLSTFLATLGELFGMAPFITVSLLVAELFNKTATIQNVCILFAVALGGQILKLWLTYQSSFMSHKATYKILKNIRSKIADKMLRVPMGVMLDTPTGNFKNLMADTVSKLEDSMAHFMPEITSNVVAPLCCILLVFILDWRMGLAALITIPLGLLGYIGMMNDYVNKSTTYMKSQNAMNSTLVEYVNGIEVIKAFNQGSASYSKFTGAINFFHDSTLAWWKQSWLWSAVIQAVMPTTLLGTLPIGAWLYMTGTLPLSDFITCIILPIGFIAPLMRVGKYSEQFNMVKACLDQIRDFIEKPELKRPEKNVALDETAYRFENVSFAYNETEVLKNVSFEIKPGTVSAIVGPSGSGKSTIAKLMAGFWDATKGKVIFGGKNIKEIPFAQLMGEVSYVAQDNFLFDESIRENIRLGKPDATDDEVVAAAKAACCHEFIVKVENGYDTNAGDAGGKLSGGERQRITIARAILKNARVIILDEATAYADPENEYLIQNAISKLVKGKTLIVVAHRLATIQKADQILVVENGKIVGCGRQEELLSECPLYQRLWSDYVSSADQVEGGTF
;
A
#
# COMPACT_ATOMS: atom_id res chain seq x y z
N MET A 1 -30.32 5.63 -6.65
CA MET A 1 -29.04 6.35 -6.53
C MET A 1 -28.34 6.35 -7.89
N LYS A 2 -28.12 7.52 -8.52
CA LYS A 2 -27.36 7.62 -9.78
C LYS A 2 -25.93 7.12 -9.52
N LYS A 3 -25.49 6.06 -10.20
CA LYS A 3 -24.08 5.65 -10.23
C LYS A 3 -23.26 6.85 -10.72
N LYS A 4 -22.53 7.51 -9.84
CA LYS A 4 -21.52 8.51 -10.23
C LYS A 4 -20.56 7.79 -11.19
N THR A 5 -20.51 8.26 -12.43
CA THR A 5 -19.52 7.79 -13.42
C THR A 5 -18.13 7.94 -12.79
N LYS A 6 -17.39 6.84 -12.72
CA LYS A 6 -16.01 6.84 -12.18
C LYS A 6 -15.17 7.83 -12.99
N PRO A 7 -14.44 8.75 -12.35
CA PRO A 7 -13.57 9.67 -13.07
C PRO A 7 -12.52 8.90 -13.87
N GLY A 8 -12.20 9.37 -15.08
CA GLY A 8 -11.16 8.77 -15.89
C GLY A 8 -9.79 8.77 -15.16
N ALA A 9 -8.90 7.83 -15.47
CA ALA A 9 -7.60 7.68 -14.79
C ALA A 9 -6.79 8.98 -14.77
N ILE A 10 -6.73 9.71 -15.87
CA ILE A 10 -6.05 11.01 -15.97
C ILE A 10 -6.68 12.05 -15.04
N GLN A 11 -8.01 12.12 -15.00
CA GLN A 11 -8.72 13.06 -14.13
C GLN A 11 -8.49 12.75 -12.65
N GLN A 12 -8.45 11.48 -12.28
CA GLN A 12 -8.15 11.02 -10.94
C GLN A 12 -6.70 11.37 -10.56
N LEU A 13 -5.75 11.09 -11.43
CA LEU A 13 -4.34 11.43 -11.28
C LEU A 13 -4.13 12.94 -11.09
N LEU A 14 -4.77 13.75 -11.92
CA LEU A 14 -4.75 15.21 -11.78
C LEU A 14 -5.42 15.69 -10.49
N SER A 15 -6.38 14.95 -9.92
CA SER A 15 -6.97 15.31 -8.63
C SER A 15 -5.95 15.21 -7.48
N TYR A 16 -5.03 14.24 -7.54
CA TYR A 16 -3.92 14.13 -6.58
C TYR A 16 -2.80 15.17 -6.81
N ALA A 17 -2.71 15.71 -8.02
CA ALA A 17 -1.67 16.68 -8.36
C ALA A 17 -1.86 18.05 -7.66
N GLY A 18 -3.10 18.44 -7.31
CA GLY A 18 -3.38 19.71 -6.65
C GLY A 18 -2.72 20.90 -7.36
N ASN A 19 -1.93 21.68 -6.64
CA ASN A 19 -1.21 22.86 -7.18
C ASN A 19 -0.07 22.49 -8.14
N ASN A 20 0.39 21.24 -8.17
CA ASN A 20 1.50 20.81 -9.03
C ASN A 20 1.07 20.57 -10.50
N LYS A 21 -0.24 20.66 -10.83
CA LYS A 21 -0.74 20.58 -12.21
C LYS A 21 -0.04 21.53 -13.16
N LYS A 22 0.22 22.77 -12.73
CA LYS A 22 0.89 23.79 -13.56
C LYS A 22 2.29 23.33 -13.99
N GLN A 23 3.03 22.66 -13.09
CA GLN A 23 4.37 22.16 -13.40
C GLN A 23 4.32 21.00 -14.41
N LEU A 24 3.31 20.11 -14.32
CA LEU A 24 3.12 19.05 -15.30
C LEU A 24 2.75 19.59 -16.68
N TYR A 25 1.84 20.55 -16.78
CA TYR A 25 1.50 21.17 -18.06
C TYR A 25 2.69 21.94 -18.69
N LEU A 26 3.46 22.66 -17.87
CA LEU A 26 4.66 23.34 -18.35
C LEU A 26 5.72 22.35 -18.85
N SER A 27 5.92 21.24 -18.11
CA SER A 27 6.79 20.15 -18.55
C SER A 27 6.35 19.59 -19.89
N THR A 28 5.05 19.32 -20.09
CA THR A 28 4.48 18.83 -21.35
C THR A 28 4.72 19.82 -22.49
N PHE A 29 4.54 21.11 -22.24
CA PHE A 29 4.81 22.16 -23.24
C PHE A 29 6.30 22.21 -23.64
N LEU A 30 7.20 22.16 -22.65
CA LEU A 30 8.65 22.16 -22.90
C LEU A 30 9.11 20.91 -23.66
N ALA A 31 8.56 19.72 -23.32
CA ALA A 31 8.85 18.48 -24.05
C ALA A 31 8.42 18.59 -25.52
N THR A 32 7.20 19.08 -25.75
CA THR A 32 6.66 19.24 -27.11
C THR A 32 7.50 20.23 -27.93
N LEU A 33 7.85 21.36 -27.32
CA LEU A 33 8.71 22.35 -27.98
C LEU A 33 10.11 21.78 -28.28
N GLY A 34 10.67 20.99 -27.36
CA GLY A 34 11.94 20.30 -27.55
C GLY A 34 11.91 19.33 -28.72
N GLU A 35 10.85 18.53 -28.88
CA GLU A 35 10.71 17.61 -30.03
C GLU A 35 10.57 18.37 -31.35
N LEU A 36 9.89 19.51 -31.40
CA LEU A 36 9.81 20.34 -32.60
C LEU A 36 11.19 20.88 -33.00
N PHE A 37 12.00 21.38 -32.07
CA PHE A 37 13.39 21.76 -32.36
C PHE A 37 14.25 20.57 -32.79
N GLY A 38 13.94 19.37 -32.32
CA GLY A 38 14.57 18.12 -32.73
C GLY A 38 14.38 17.78 -34.20
N MET A 39 13.44 18.41 -34.92
CA MET A 39 13.25 18.25 -36.36
C MET A 39 14.26 19.08 -37.18
N ALA A 40 14.97 20.03 -36.57
CA ALA A 40 15.92 20.90 -37.29
C ALA A 40 16.94 20.16 -38.14
N PRO A 41 17.61 19.07 -37.72
CA PRO A 41 18.54 18.33 -38.58
C PRO A 41 17.88 17.76 -39.82
N PHE A 42 16.66 17.23 -39.72
CA PHE A 42 15.96 16.64 -40.87
C PHE A 42 15.62 17.73 -41.91
N ILE A 43 15.18 18.89 -41.44
CA ILE A 43 14.87 20.05 -42.29
C ILE A 43 16.14 20.59 -42.93
N THR A 44 17.20 20.81 -42.15
CA THR A 44 18.46 21.37 -42.66
C THR A 44 19.17 20.42 -43.65
N VAL A 45 19.15 19.11 -43.39
CA VAL A 45 19.68 18.10 -44.33
C VAL A 45 18.88 18.11 -45.64
N SER A 46 17.54 18.18 -45.57
CA SER A 46 16.70 18.29 -46.75
C SER A 46 17.02 19.53 -47.59
N LEU A 47 17.18 20.69 -46.95
CA LEU A 47 17.57 21.94 -47.62
C LEU A 47 18.95 21.85 -48.22
N LEU A 48 19.92 21.29 -47.50
CA LEU A 48 21.29 21.10 -48.00
C LEU A 48 21.32 20.22 -49.25
N VAL A 49 20.59 19.11 -49.21
CA VAL A 49 20.53 18.20 -50.36
C VAL A 49 19.86 18.89 -51.56
N ALA A 50 18.80 19.66 -51.33
CA ALA A 50 18.15 20.46 -52.38
C ALA A 50 19.13 21.48 -53.00
N GLU A 51 19.90 22.23 -52.19
CA GLU A 51 20.92 23.17 -52.70
C GLU A 51 22.03 22.50 -53.48
N LEU A 52 22.50 21.31 -53.04
CA LEU A 52 23.52 20.53 -53.75
C LEU A 52 23.04 20.10 -55.12
N PHE A 53 21.81 19.60 -55.24
CA PHE A 53 21.26 19.20 -56.55
C PHE A 53 21.01 20.38 -57.48
N ASN A 54 20.58 21.51 -56.93
CA ASN A 54 20.38 22.74 -57.70
C ASN A 54 21.70 23.46 -58.02
N LYS A 55 22.85 22.95 -57.53
CA LYS A 55 24.19 23.56 -57.67
C LYS A 55 24.28 24.99 -57.11
N THR A 56 23.48 25.31 -56.12
CA THR A 56 23.42 26.61 -55.43
C THR A 56 24.15 26.60 -54.07
N ALA A 57 24.65 25.42 -53.66
CA ALA A 57 25.30 25.23 -52.36
C ALA A 57 26.60 26.04 -52.28
N THR A 58 26.70 26.87 -51.20
CA THR A 58 27.93 27.59 -50.86
C THR A 58 28.44 27.09 -49.49
N ILE A 59 29.75 27.21 -49.25
CA ILE A 59 30.34 26.85 -47.95
C ILE A 59 29.65 27.62 -46.82
N GLN A 60 29.29 28.85 -47.06
CA GLN A 60 28.60 29.69 -46.08
C GLN A 60 27.21 29.11 -45.71
N ASN A 61 26.40 28.69 -46.72
CA ASN A 61 25.09 28.10 -46.48
C ASN A 61 25.23 26.77 -45.74
N VAL A 62 26.20 25.93 -46.10
CA VAL A 62 26.48 24.67 -45.40
C VAL A 62 26.79 24.91 -43.92
N CYS A 63 27.64 25.90 -43.63
CA CYS A 63 27.97 26.27 -42.23
C CYS A 63 26.74 26.78 -41.49
N ILE A 64 25.89 27.59 -42.11
CA ILE A 64 24.64 28.10 -41.49
C ILE A 64 23.68 26.95 -41.20
N LEU A 65 23.41 26.06 -42.15
CA LEU A 65 22.53 24.92 -42.01
C LEU A 65 23.04 23.97 -40.90
N PHE A 66 24.35 23.73 -40.86
CA PHE A 66 24.96 22.96 -39.78
C PHE A 66 24.79 23.62 -38.43
N ALA A 67 25.01 24.93 -38.31
CA ALA A 67 24.82 25.68 -37.08
C ALA A 67 23.36 25.66 -36.61
N VAL A 68 22.38 25.73 -37.53
CA VAL A 68 20.94 25.63 -37.22
C VAL A 68 20.61 24.22 -36.74
N ALA A 69 21.13 23.16 -37.40
CA ALA A 69 20.93 21.79 -36.96
C ALA A 69 21.47 21.55 -35.54
N LEU A 70 22.72 21.98 -35.30
CA LEU A 70 23.38 21.85 -34.01
C LEU A 70 22.66 22.65 -32.92
N GLY A 71 22.30 23.91 -33.21
CA GLY A 71 21.53 24.77 -32.30
C GLY A 71 20.17 24.17 -31.94
N GLY A 72 19.47 23.62 -32.92
CA GLY A 72 18.21 22.91 -32.71
C GLY A 72 18.38 21.69 -31.79
N GLN A 73 19.42 20.90 -31.94
CA GLN A 73 19.69 19.75 -31.05
C GLN A 73 20.09 20.17 -29.65
N ILE A 74 20.91 21.21 -29.49
CA ILE A 74 21.27 21.76 -28.18
C ILE A 74 20.02 22.27 -27.47
N LEU A 75 19.15 23.00 -28.18
CA LEU A 75 17.91 23.53 -27.61
C LEU A 75 16.93 22.40 -27.25
N LYS A 76 16.80 21.36 -28.09
CA LYS A 76 16.05 20.13 -27.76
C LYS A 76 16.56 19.52 -26.46
N LEU A 77 17.87 19.31 -26.35
CA LEU A 77 18.49 18.71 -25.15
C LEU A 77 18.14 19.50 -23.89
N TRP A 78 18.31 20.83 -23.97
CA TRP A 78 18.02 21.70 -22.84
C TRP A 78 16.53 21.72 -22.44
N LEU A 79 15.62 21.83 -23.43
CA LEU A 79 14.17 21.82 -23.19
C LEU A 79 13.70 20.49 -22.63
N THR A 80 14.21 19.38 -23.15
CA THR A 80 13.89 18.04 -22.65
C THR A 80 14.40 17.83 -21.22
N TYR A 81 15.61 18.31 -20.92
CA TYR A 81 16.16 18.29 -19.56
C TYR A 81 15.26 19.08 -18.59
N GLN A 82 14.88 20.32 -18.94
CA GLN A 82 14.01 21.15 -18.10
C GLN A 82 12.62 20.51 -17.92
N SER A 83 12.07 19.95 -18.99
CA SER A 83 10.80 19.23 -18.94
C SER A 83 10.87 18.03 -17.98
N SER A 84 11.87 17.17 -18.12
CA SER A 84 12.07 16.01 -17.27
C SER A 84 12.25 16.40 -15.80
N PHE A 85 13.11 17.38 -15.53
CA PHE A 85 13.34 17.88 -14.17
C PHE A 85 12.04 18.37 -13.51
N MET A 86 11.22 19.17 -14.23
CA MET A 86 9.96 19.67 -13.72
C MET A 86 8.93 18.56 -13.51
N SER A 87 8.85 17.60 -14.42
CA SER A 87 7.94 16.48 -14.35
C SER A 87 8.26 15.58 -13.15
N HIS A 88 9.51 15.17 -12.97
CA HIS A 88 9.94 14.37 -11.83
C HIS A 88 9.71 15.09 -10.49
N LYS A 89 10.07 16.38 -10.41
CA LYS A 89 9.83 17.17 -9.19
C LYS A 89 8.35 17.25 -8.82
N ALA A 90 7.46 17.42 -9.80
CA ALA A 90 6.02 17.41 -9.58
C ALA A 90 5.53 16.01 -9.16
N THR A 91 5.99 14.97 -9.85
CA THR A 91 5.64 13.58 -9.60
C THR A 91 5.99 13.17 -8.17
N TYR A 92 7.22 13.40 -7.69
CA TYR A 92 7.60 13.05 -6.32
C TYR A 92 6.74 13.74 -5.25
N LYS A 93 6.35 15.00 -5.49
CA LYS A 93 5.42 15.69 -4.58
C LYS A 93 4.03 15.04 -4.57
N ILE A 94 3.55 14.62 -5.73
CA ILE A 94 2.25 13.94 -5.86
C ILE A 94 2.29 12.57 -5.16
N LEU A 95 3.34 11.78 -5.39
CA LEU A 95 3.53 10.49 -4.73
C LEU A 95 3.62 10.61 -3.21
N LYS A 96 4.34 11.64 -2.72
CA LYS A 96 4.36 11.98 -1.29
C LYS A 96 2.94 12.22 -0.76
N ASN A 97 2.14 13.05 -1.46
CA ASN A 97 0.78 13.36 -1.05
C ASN A 97 -0.13 12.11 -1.05
N ILE A 98 0.03 11.22 -2.03
CA ILE A 98 -0.72 9.95 -2.09
C ILE A 98 -0.35 9.08 -0.88
N ARG A 99 0.96 8.91 -0.59
CA ARG A 99 1.42 8.13 0.57
C ARG A 99 0.91 8.69 1.89
N SER A 100 0.97 10.04 2.06
CA SER A 100 0.40 10.69 3.26
C SER A 100 -1.09 10.41 3.39
N LYS A 101 -1.87 10.53 2.29
CA LYS A 101 -3.31 10.24 2.32
C LYS A 101 -3.61 8.78 2.66
N ILE A 102 -2.81 7.84 2.17
CA ILE A 102 -2.96 6.42 2.52
C ILE A 102 -2.64 6.22 4.01
N ALA A 103 -1.56 6.80 4.52
CA ALA A 103 -1.18 6.72 5.93
C ALA A 103 -2.26 7.33 6.85
N ASP A 104 -2.74 8.54 6.52
CA ASP A 104 -3.84 9.18 7.26
C ASP A 104 -5.11 8.33 7.25
N LYS A 105 -5.39 7.68 6.10
CA LYS A 105 -6.53 6.77 5.98
C LYS A 105 -6.39 5.53 6.86
N MET A 106 -5.18 4.95 6.95
CA MET A 106 -4.90 3.80 7.83
C MET A 106 -5.24 4.10 9.30
N LEU A 107 -5.00 5.34 9.73
CA LEU A 107 -5.33 5.76 11.10
C LEU A 107 -6.83 5.97 11.37
N ARG A 108 -7.64 6.11 10.31
CA ARG A 108 -9.08 6.45 10.43
C ARG A 108 -10.02 5.28 10.12
N VAL A 109 -9.54 4.25 9.43
CA VAL A 109 -10.34 3.05 9.16
C VAL A 109 -10.50 2.21 10.43
N PRO A 110 -11.59 1.41 10.55
CA PRO A 110 -11.72 0.45 11.65
C PRO A 110 -10.50 -0.48 11.70
N MET A 111 -10.04 -0.84 12.89
CA MET A 111 -8.91 -1.73 13.08
C MET A 111 -9.12 -3.09 12.37
N GLY A 112 -10.37 -3.55 12.22
CA GLY A 112 -10.69 -4.77 11.47
C GLY A 112 -10.18 -4.74 10.03
N VAL A 113 -10.29 -3.59 9.37
CA VAL A 113 -9.76 -3.42 8.01
C VAL A 113 -8.25 -3.64 7.97
N MET A 114 -7.55 -3.25 9.04
CA MET A 114 -6.09 -3.42 9.15
C MET A 114 -5.71 -4.86 9.48
N LEU A 115 -6.46 -5.52 10.38
CA LEU A 115 -6.17 -6.89 10.83
C LEU A 115 -6.61 -7.96 9.82
N ASP A 116 -7.73 -7.73 9.11
CA ASP A 116 -8.24 -8.67 8.09
C ASP A 116 -7.44 -8.60 6.77
N THR A 117 -6.62 -7.55 6.59
CA THR A 117 -5.82 -7.37 5.38
C THR A 117 -4.36 -7.77 5.67
N PRO A 118 -3.79 -8.73 4.94
CA PRO A 118 -2.38 -9.10 5.12
C PRO A 118 -1.45 -7.89 5.05
N THR A 119 -0.48 -7.79 5.97
CA THR A 119 0.46 -6.67 6.06
C THR A 119 1.21 -6.41 4.75
N GLY A 120 1.51 -7.48 3.99
CA GLY A 120 2.12 -7.39 2.67
C GLY A 120 1.30 -6.59 1.66
N ASN A 121 -0.05 -6.57 1.78
CA ASN A 121 -0.91 -5.79 0.90
C ASN A 121 -0.76 -4.28 1.16
N PHE A 122 -0.59 -3.87 2.42
CA PHE A 122 -0.34 -2.47 2.76
C PHE A 122 1.04 -2.01 2.30
N LYS A 123 2.07 -2.85 2.49
CA LYS A 123 3.40 -2.61 1.95
C LYS A 123 3.34 -2.44 0.43
N ASN A 124 2.68 -3.37 -0.27
CA ASN A 124 2.51 -3.29 -1.72
C ASN A 124 1.77 -1.99 -2.12
N LEU A 125 0.68 -1.64 -1.42
CA LEU A 125 -0.07 -0.41 -1.72
C LEU A 125 0.78 0.86 -1.54
N MET A 126 1.50 1.00 -0.41
CA MET A 126 2.26 2.21 -0.09
C MET A 126 3.60 2.31 -0.83
N ALA A 127 4.30 1.21 -1.00
CA ALA A 127 5.61 1.18 -1.64
C ALA A 127 5.47 0.90 -3.14
N ASP A 128 5.03 -0.30 -3.52
CA ASP A 128 5.12 -0.79 -4.89
C ASP A 128 4.08 -0.15 -5.83
N THR A 129 2.80 -0.11 -5.41
CA THR A 129 1.72 0.44 -6.25
C THR A 129 1.89 1.95 -6.47
N VAL A 130 2.28 2.68 -5.43
CA VAL A 130 2.54 4.13 -5.56
C VAL A 130 3.81 4.38 -6.38
N SER A 131 4.87 3.57 -6.22
CA SER A 131 6.11 3.72 -7.01
C SER A 131 5.91 3.41 -8.49
N LYS A 132 5.06 2.44 -8.84
CA LYS A 132 4.69 2.16 -10.25
C LYS A 132 4.03 3.35 -10.95
N LEU A 133 3.44 4.28 -10.20
CA LEU A 133 2.91 5.53 -10.77
C LEU A 133 4.02 6.52 -11.16
N GLU A 134 5.24 6.39 -10.63
CA GLU A 134 6.35 7.33 -10.87
C GLU A 134 6.70 7.42 -12.34
N ASP A 135 7.11 6.30 -12.95
CA ASP A 135 7.49 6.24 -14.37
C ASP A 135 6.39 6.80 -15.26
N SER A 136 5.16 6.36 -14.99
CA SER A 136 4.02 6.76 -15.79
C SER A 136 3.68 8.24 -15.64
N MET A 137 3.82 8.81 -14.45
CA MET A 137 3.52 10.23 -14.22
C MET A 137 4.64 11.15 -14.73
N ALA A 138 5.89 10.75 -14.54
CA ALA A 138 7.03 11.55 -14.94
C ALA A 138 7.19 11.61 -16.47
N HIS A 139 6.90 10.51 -17.16
CA HIS A 139 7.15 10.35 -18.59
C HIS A 139 5.88 10.40 -19.45
N PHE A 140 4.77 9.81 -19.00
CA PHE A 140 3.56 9.67 -19.80
C PHE A 140 2.98 10.99 -20.31
N MET A 141 2.78 11.99 -19.42
CA MET A 141 2.16 13.26 -19.83
C MET A 141 3.05 14.09 -20.77
N PRO A 142 4.34 14.35 -20.48
CA PRO A 142 5.18 15.10 -21.39
C PRO A 142 5.51 14.35 -22.68
N GLU A 143 5.77 13.05 -22.60
CA GLU A 143 6.23 12.28 -23.76
C GLU A 143 5.10 11.92 -24.72
N ILE A 144 3.90 11.56 -24.24
CA ILE A 144 2.80 11.21 -25.17
C ILE A 144 2.43 12.41 -26.04
N THR A 145 2.38 13.62 -25.46
CA THR A 145 2.04 14.82 -26.19
C THR A 145 3.11 15.16 -27.22
N SER A 146 4.39 15.11 -26.82
CA SER A 146 5.50 15.41 -27.71
C SER A 146 5.65 14.37 -28.83
N ASN A 147 5.48 13.07 -28.52
CA ASN A 147 5.55 11.98 -29.49
C ASN A 147 4.33 11.89 -30.43
N VAL A 148 3.26 12.63 -30.15
CA VAL A 148 2.10 12.78 -31.07
C VAL A 148 2.23 14.05 -31.90
N VAL A 149 2.57 15.17 -31.28
CA VAL A 149 2.61 16.49 -31.95
C VAL A 149 3.73 16.56 -32.98
N ALA A 150 4.94 16.07 -32.69
CA ALA A 150 6.06 16.12 -33.62
C ALA A 150 5.80 15.32 -34.93
N PRO A 151 5.31 14.07 -34.89
CA PRO A 151 4.90 13.37 -36.11
C PRO A 151 3.80 14.09 -36.89
N LEU A 152 2.79 14.65 -36.20
CA LEU A 152 1.72 15.39 -36.89
C LEU A 152 2.26 16.62 -37.61
N CYS A 153 3.15 17.38 -37.00
CA CYS A 153 3.82 18.53 -37.65
C CYS A 153 4.66 18.08 -38.85
N CYS A 154 5.39 16.96 -38.71
CA CYS A 154 6.21 16.41 -39.81
C CYS A 154 5.33 15.98 -40.99
N ILE A 155 4.27 15.22 -40.74
CA ILE A 155 3.31 14.80 -41.76
C ILE A 155 2.68 16.02 -42.43
N LEU A 156 2.26 17.03 -41.64
CA LEU A 156 1.70 18.28 -42.18
C LEU A 156 2.68 18.99 -43.15
N LEU A 157 3.98 19.05 -42.79
CA LEU A 157 4.98 19.64 -43.65
C LEU A 157 5.12 18.87 -44.98
N VAL A 158 5.09 17.54 -44.95
CA VAL A 158 5.11 16.70 -46.19
C VAL A 158 3.86 16.96 -47.02
N PHE A 159 2.67 17.10 -46.42
CA PHE A 159 1.44 17.43 -47.15
C PHE A 159 1.47 18.82 -47.79
N ILE A 160 2.13 19.79 -47.13
CA ILE A 160 2.30 21.15 -47.69
C ILE A 160 3.19 21.13 -48.92
N LEU A 161 4.26 20.29 -48.92
CA LEU A 161 5.16 20.15 -50.06
C LEU A 161 4.48 19.45 -51.22
N ASP A 162 3.92 18.26 -51.01
CA ASP A 162 3.11 17.54 -51.98
C ASP A 162 2.12 16.58 -51.27
N TRP A 163 0.85 16.77 -51.51
CA TRP A 163 -0.20 15.96 -50.86
C TRP A 163 -0.13 14.47 -51.23
N ARG A 164 0.34 14.13 -52.43
CA ARG A 164 0.50 12.74 -52.91
C ARG A 164 1.60 12.04 -52.09
N MET A 165 2.69 12.76 -51.86
CA MET A 165 3.78 12.28 -51.00
C MET A 165 3.35 12.15 -49.53
N GLY A 166 2.49 13.06 -49.05
CA GLY A 166 1.86 12.94 -47.73
C GLY A 166 1.06 11.64 -47.60
N LEU A 167 0.25 11.32 -48.59
CA LEU A 167 -0.48 10.03 -48.62
C LEU A 167 0.46 8.83 -48.71
N ALA A 168 1.51 8.93 -49.52
CA ALA A 168 2.53 7.88 -49.66
C ALA A 168 3.25 7.59 -48.32
N ALA A 169 3.59 8.62 -47.57
CA ALA A 169 4.19 8.50 -46.23
C ALA A 169 3.27 7.80 -45.20
N LEU A 170 1.96 7.90 -45.37
CA LEU A 170 0.98 7.28 -44.50
C LEU A 170 0.66 5.81 -44.83
N ILE A 171 1.10 5.25 -45.95
CA ILE A 171 0.76 3.88 -46.40
C ILE A 171 1.11 2.82 -45.34
N THR A 172 2.20 3.01 -44.60
CA THR A 172 2.65 2.04 -43.60
C THR A 172 1.79 2.08 -42.32
N ILE A 173 1.07 3.17 -42.06
CA ILE A 173 0.24 3.32 -40.84
C ILE A 173 -0.94 2.35 -40.80
N PRO A 174 -1.78 2.24 -41.88
CA PRO A 174 -2.85 1.25 -41.92
C PRO A 174 -2.37 -0.19 -41.76
N LEU A 175 -1.21 -0.52 -42.39
CA LEU A 175 -0.63 -1.85 -42.26
C LEU A 175 -0.14 -2.13 -40.82
N GLY A 176 0.50 -1.15 -40.18
CA GLY A 176 0.89 -1.24 -38.79
C GLY A 176 -0.32 -1.33 -37.86
N LEU A 177 -1.39 -0.62 -38.17
CA LEU A 177 -2.66 -0.69 -37.41
C LEU A 177 -3.31 -2.08 -37.49
N LEU A 178 -3.29 -2.73 -38.65
CA LEU A 178 -3.72 -4.12 -38.81
C LEU A 178 -2.90 -5.05 -37.92
N GLY A 179 -1.58 -4.86 -37.88
CA GLY A 179 -0.71 -5.58 -36.94
C GLY A 179 -1.11 -5.35 -35.48
N TYR A 180 -1.39 -4.10 -35.10
CA TYR A 180 -1.83 -3.75 -33.75
C TYR A 180 -3.19 -4.39 -33.41
N ILE A 181 -4.18 -4.37 -34.30
CA ILE A 181 -5.47 -5.03 -34.12
C ILE A 181 -5.27 -6.54 -33.92
N GLY A 182 -4.43 -7.17 -34.72
CA GLY A 182 -4.09 -8.59 -34.59
C GLY A 182 -3.45 -8.92 -33.24
N MET A 183 -2.54 -8.06 -32.77
CA MET A 183 -1.88 -8.20 -31.46
C MET A 183 -2.86 -8.03 -30.29
N MET A 184 -3.85 -7.13 -30.42
CA MET A 184 -4.86 -6.87 -29.41
C MET A 184 -5.99 -7.92 -29.36
N ASN A 185 -6.00 -8.86 -30.29
CA ASN A 185 -6.99 -9.93 -30.30
C ASN A 185 -6.91 -10.75 -29.01
N ASP A 186 -8.03 -10.83 -28.30
CA ASP A 186 -8.16 -11.53 -27.01
C ASP A 186 -7.21 -11.04 -25.90
N TYR A 187 -6.74 -9.78 -26.00
CA TYR A 187 -5.79 -9.17 -25.04
C TYR A 187 -6.27 -9.25 -23.59
N VAL A 188 -7.56 -8.99 -23.33
CA VAL A 188 -8.12 -8.96 -21.96
C VAL A 188 -8.00 -10.32 -21.28
N ASN A 189 -8.37 -11.41 -21.98
CA ASN A 189 -8.31 -12.76 -21.41
C ASN A 189 -6.85 -13.19 -21.18
N LYS A 190 -5.96 -12.89 -22.12
CA LYS A 190 -4.54 -13.23 -22.05
C LYS A 190 -3.85 -12.48 -20.90
N SER A 191 -4.06 -11.16 -20.84
CA SER A 191 -3.46 -10.36 -19.76
C SER A 191 -4.02 -10.79 -18.39
N THR A 192 -5.31 -11.14 -18.30
CA THR A 192 -5.91 -11.64 -17.06
C THR A 192 -5.30 -12.99 -16.65
N THR A 193 -5.12 -13.92 -17.61
CA THR A 193 -4.50 -15.23 -17.36
C THR A 193 -3.04 -15.08 -16.94
N TYR A 194 -2.28 -14.23 -17.61
CA TYR A 194 -0.91 -13.88 -17.24
C TYR A 194 -0.83 -13.34 -15.82
N MET A 195 -1.67 -12.35 -15.46
CA MET A 195 -1.67 -11.77 -14.11
C MET A 195 -2.07 -12.81 -13.04
N LYS A 196 -3.04 -13.68 -13.33
CA LYS A 196 -3.42 -14.77 -12.42
C LYS A 196 -2.27 -15.75 -12.20
N SER A 197 -1.58 -16.18 -13.26
CA SER A 197 -0.45 -17.10 -13.17
C SER A 197 0.74 -16.47 -12.45
N GLN A 198 1.03 -15.18 -12.68
CA GLN A 198 2.07 -14.43 -11.98
C GLN A 198 1.78 -14.31 -10.49
N ASN A 199 0.53 -13.98 -10.13
CA ASN A 199 0.12 -13.89 -8.73
C ASN A 199 0.19 -15.25 -8.02
N ALA A 200 -0.23 -16.33 -8.70
CA ALA A 200 -0.12 -17.69 -8.18
C ALA A 200 1.35 -18.07 -7.92
N MET A 201 2.23 -17.80 -8.88
CA MET A 201 3.67 -18.04 -8.73
C MET A 201 4.25 -17.25 -7.55
N ASN A 202 3.97 -15.95 -7.46
CA ASN A 202 4.46 -15.10 -6.37
C ASN A 202 3.96 -15.56 -4.99
N SER A 203 2.67 -15.91 -4.89
CA SER A 203 2.09 -16.40 -3.63
C SER A 203 2.73 -17.72 -3.20
N THR A 204 2.94 -18.63 -4.14
CA THR A 204 3.57 -19.92 -3.86
C THR A 204 5.04 -19.77 -3.49
N LEU A 205 5.76 -18.80 -4.12
CA LEU A 205 7.14 -18.47 -3.76
C LEU A 205 7.25 -17.99 -2.32
N VAL A 206 6.38 -17.05 -1.90
CA VAL A 206 6.35 -16.53 -0.53
C VAL A 206 6.01 -17.64 0.47
N GLU A 207 5.03 -18.49 0.16
CA GLU A 207 4.67 -19.65 0.98
C GLU A 207 5.84 -20.62 1.13
N TYR A 208 6.56 -20.91 0.03
CA TYR A 208 7.71 -21.80 0.02
C TYR A 208 8.86 -21.26 0.88
N VAL A 209 9.18 -19.97 0.74
CA VAL A 209 10.27 -19.32 1.51
C VAL A 209 9.92 -19.27 2.99
N ASN A 210 8.69 -18.85 3.34
CA ASN A 210 8.26 -18.77 4.74
C ASN A 210 8.14 -20.15 5.40
N GLY A 211 7.81 -21.18 4.64
CA GLY A 211 7.67 -22.57 5.12
C GLY A 211 8.95 -23.39 5.03
N ILE A 212 10.09 -22.83 4.63
CA ILE A 212 11.30 -23.61 4.31
C ILE A 212 11.82 -24.44 5.49
N GLU A 213 11.68 -23.92 6.71
CA GLU A 213 12.07 -24.65 7.93
C GLU A 213 11.21 -25.92 8.12
N VAL A 214 9.90 -25.79 7.95
CA VAL A 214 8.95 -26.91 8.06
C VAL A 214 9.22 -27.92 6.95
N ILE A 215 9.43 -27.46 5.72
CA ILE A 215 9.75 -28.33 4.58
C ILE A 215 11.01 -29.14 4.85
N LYS A 216 12.05 -28.51 5.38
CA LYS A 216 13.32 -29.17 5.75
C LYS A 216 13.13 -30.12 6.93
N ALA A 217 12.44 -29.70 7.99
CA ALA A 217 12.24 -30.50 9.20
C ALA A 217 11.47 -31.81 8.93
N PHE A 218 10.47 -31.76 8.03
CA PHE A 218 9.65 -32.91 7.69
C PHE A 218 10.04 -33.61 6.38
N ASN A 219 11.15 -33.23 5.77
CA ASN A 219 11.67 -33.77 4.51
C ASN A 219 10.61 -33.84 3.38
N GLN A 220 9.74 -32.81 3.32
CA GLN A 220 8.64 -32.73 2.35
C GLN A 220 9.05 -32.07 1.03
N GLY A 221 10.33 -32.10 0.69
CA GLY A 221 10.90 -31.39 -0.46
C GLY A 221 10.21 -31.71 -1.80
N SER A 222 9.84 -32.97 -2.03
CA SER A 222 9.23 -33.39 -3.31
C SER A 222 7.79 -32.84 -3.50
N ALA A 223 6.94 -32.88 -2.47
CA ALA A 223 5.56 -32.40 -2.55
C ALA A 223 5.48 -30.87 -2.63
N SER A 224 6.25 -30.17 -1.79
CA SER A 224 6.34 -28.71 -1.83
C SER A 224 7.02 -28.20 -3.10
N TYR A 225 8.02 -28.93 -3.60
CA TYR A 225 8.68 -28.63 -4.87
C TYR A 225 7.72 -28.80 -6.06
N SER A 226 6.86 -29.83 -6.07
CA SER A 226 5.88 -30.04 -7.15
C SER A 226 4.84 -28.91 -7.23
N LYS A 227 4.34 -28.41 -6.10
CA LYS A 227 3.44 -27.24 -6.04
C LYS A 227 4.13 -25.99 -6.62
N PHE A 228 5.36 -25.74 -6.20
CA PHE A 228 6.16 -24.62 -6.68
C PHE A 228 6.46 -24.73 -8.18
N THR A 229 6.92 -25.89 -8.65
CA THR A 229 7.19 -26.14 -10.06
C THR A 229 5.92 -26.02 -10.91
N GLY A 230 4.78 -26.50 -10.40
CA GLY A 230 3.48 -26.35 -11.06
C GLY A 230 3.08 -24.88 -11.26
N ALA A 231 3.31 -24.02 -10.25
CA ALA A 231 3.05 -22.59 -10.36
C ALA A 231 3.99 -21.90 -11.35
N ILE A 232 5.27 -22.28 -11.38
CA ILE A 232 6.24 -21.78 -12.37
C ILE A 232 5.84 -22.20 -13.77
N ASN A 233 5.51 -23.47 -13.99
CA ASN A 233 5.11 -23.99 -15.28
C ASN A 233 3.83 -23.31 -15.78
N PHE A 234 2.85 -23.09 -14.91
CA PHE A 234 1.63 -22.36 -15.27
C PHE A 234 1.94 -20.91 -15.71
N PHE A 235 2.85 -20.22 -15.02
CA PHE A 235 3.29 -18.89 -15.42
C PHE A 235 4.07 -18.91 -16.75
N HIS A 236 5.00 -19.84 -16.90
CA HIS A 236 5.77 -20.03 -18.13
C HIS A 236 4.87 -20.32 -19.33
N ASP A 237 3.96 -21.28 -19.21
CA ASP A 237 3.09 -21.70 -20.31
C ASP A 237 2.11 -20.61 -20.72
N SER A 238 1.53 -19.90 -19.73
CA SER A 238 0.65 -18.74 -19.94
C SER A 238 1.41 -17.60 -20.67
N THR A 239 2.65 -17.35 -20.29
CA THR A 239 3.50 -16.33 -20.89
C THR A 239 3.87 -16.71 -22.32
N LEU A 240 4.31 -17.95 -22.54
CA LEU A 240 4.66 -18.44 -23.88
C LEU A 240 3.46 -18.47 -24.84
N ALA A 241 2.29 -18.87 -24.35
CA ALA A 241 1.07 -18.88 -25.15
C ALA A 241 0.70 -17.47 -25.62
N TRP A 242 0.79 -16.49 -24.72
CA TRP A 242 0.57 -15.08 -25.10
C TRP A 242 1.61 -14.58 -26.09
N TRP A 243 2.90 -14.82 -25.84
CA TRP A 243 3.99 -14.39 -26.71
C TRP A 243 3.93 -15.00 -28.10
N LYS A 244 3.74 -16.32 -28.21
CA LYS A 244 3.63 -17.00 -29.51
C LYS A 244 2.56 -16.39 -30.40
N GLN A 245 1.42 -16.01 -29.85
CA GLN A 245 0.35 -15.39 -30.60
C GLN A 245 0.64 -13.92 -30.96
N SER A 246 1.39 -13.22 -30.12
CA SER A 246 1.70 -11.80 -30.32
C SER A 246 2.93 -11.57 -31.22
N TRP A 247 3.83 -12.54 -31.32
CA TRP A 247 5.12 -12.40 -32.04
C TRP A 247 4.97 -12.02 -33.51
N LEU A 248 4.12 -12.72 -34.26
CA LEU A 248 3.91 -12.43 -35.66
C LEU A 248 3.45 -10.99 -35.87
N TRP A 249 2.47 -10.58 -35.13
CA TRP A 249 1.89 -9.24 -35.22
C TRP A 249 2.87 -8.16 -34.74
N SER A 250 3.61 -8.42 -33.68
CA SER A 250 4.68 -7.54 -33.21
C SER A 250 5.79 -7.41 -34.25
N ALA A 251 6.18 -8.51 -34.90
CA ALA A 251 7.17 -8.48 -35.99
C ALA A 251 6.66 -7.67 -37.17
N VAL A 252 5.39 -7.82 -37.59
CA VAL A 252 4.77 -7.00 -38.62
C VAL A 252 4.83 -5.52 -38.29
N ILE A 253 4.42 -5.14 -37.06
CA ILE A 253 4.47 -3.73 -36.60
C ILE A 253 5.92 -3.22 -36.69
N GLN A 254 6.88 -3.96 -36.12
CA GLN A 254 8.28 -3.53 -36.05
C GLN A 254 8.98 -3.51 -37.43
N ALA A 255 8.56 -4.35 -38.35
CA ALA A 255 9.10 -4.36 -39.70
C ALA A 255 8.46 -3.29 -40.61
N VAL A 256 7.14 -3.13 -40.54
CA VAL A 256 6.39 -2.28 -41.47
C VAL A 256 6.37 -0.81 -41.04
N MET A 257 6.12 -0.53 -39.75
CA MET A 257 5.97 0.86 -39.31
C MET A 257 7.20 1.74 -39.60
N PRO A 258 8.46 1.27 -39.44
CA PRO A 258 9.64 2.08 -39.73
C PRO A 258 9.90 2.31 -41.22
N THR A 259 9.26 1.56 -42.10
CA THR A 259 9.58 1.57 -43.54
C THR A 259 8.70 2.54 -44.31
N THR A 260 8.69 3.83 -43.96
CA THR A 260 7.99 4.89 -44.75
C THR A 260 8.48 4.94 -46.21
N LEU A 261 9.72 4.50 -46.45
CA LEU A 261 10.28 4.40 -47.78
C LEU A 261 9.50 3.47 -48.71
N LEU A 262 8.77 2.47 -48.21
CA LEU A 262 7.91 1.60 -49.02
C LEU A 262 6.86 2.36 -49.81
N GLY A 263 6.32 3.44 -49.25
CA GLY A 263 5.37 4.31 -49.93
C GLY A 263 6.04 5.47 -50.65
N THR A 264 6.92 6.19 -49.93
CA THR A 264 7.48 7.46 -50.45
C THR A 264 8.49 7.28 -51.60
N LEU A 265 9.30 6.22 -51.60
CA LEU A 265 10.30 6.02 -52.64
C LEU A 265 9.69 5.68 -53.99
N PRO A 266 8.86 4.62 -54.17
CA PRO A 266 8.31 4.28 -55.49
C PRO A 266 7.35 5.34 -56.03
N ILE A 267 6.48 5.88 -55.18
CA ILE A 267 5.53 6.92 -55.60
C ILE A 267 6.28 8.21 -55.94
N GLY A 268 7.22 8.63 -55.11
CA GLY A 268 8.02 9.82 -55.35
C GLY A 268 8.92 9.71 -56.60
N ALA A 269 9.54 8.53 -56.82
CA ALA A 269 10.31 8.27 -58.06
C ALA A 269 9.42 8.37 -59.29
N TRP A 270 8.22 7.78 -59.28
CA TRP A 270 7.26 7.88 -60.37
C TRP A 270 6.84 9.33 -60.63
N LEU A 271 6.52 10.10 -59.59
CA LEU A 271 6.13 11.52 -59.70
C LEU A 271 7.29 12.39 -60.23
N TYR A 272 8.52 12.10 -59.79
CA TYR A 272 9.71 12.77 -60.32
C TYR A 272 9.94 12.44 -61.79
N MET A 273 9.87 11.16 -62.20
CA MET A 273 10.04 10.72 -63.61
C MET A 273 8.97 11.31 -64.54
N THR A 274 7.76 11.54 -64.04
CA THR A 274 6.67 12.21 -64.77
C THR A 274 6.81 13.73 -64.79
N GLY A 275 7.84 14.30 -64.17
CA GLY A 275 8.09 15.75 -64.13
C GLY A 275 7.11 16.53 -63.26
N THR A 276 6.28 15.87 -62.44
CA THR A 276 5.24 16.50 -61.60
C THR A 276 5.72 16.82 -60.18
N LEU A 277 6.89 16.34 -59.79
CA LEU A 277 7.50 16.59 -58.47
C LEU A 277 8.96 17.02 -58.68
N PRO A 278 9.39 18.20 -58.14
CA PRO A 278 10.80 18.60 -58.17
C PRO A 278 11.69 17.61 -57.38
N LEU A 279 12.95 17.44 -57.80
CA LEU A 279 13.89 16.56 -57.12
C LEU A 279 14.13 16.95 -55.65
N SER A 280 14.18 18.26 -55.37
CA SER A 280 14.32 18.83 -54.02
C SER A 280 13.19 18.37 -53.09
N ASP A 281 11.96 18.46 -53.58
CA ASP A 281 10.76 18.11 -52.78
C ASP A 281 10.63 16.60 -52.61
N PHE A 282 11.02 15.84 -53.67
CA PHE A 282 11.08 14.38 -53.58
C PHE A 282 12.02 13.91 -52.45
N ILE A 283 13.26 14.46 -52.44
CA ILE A 283 14.24 14.09 -51.40
C ILE A 283 13.79 14.55 -50.02
N THR A 284 13.23 15.75 -49.91
CA THR A 284 12.70 16.26 -48.67
C THR A 284 11.58 15.37 -48.14
N CYS A 285 10.66 14.94 -49.00
CA CYS A 285 9.58 14.04 -48.63
C CYS A 285 10.03 12.61 -48.31
N ILE A 286 11.27 12.22 -48.64
CA ILE A 286 11.88 10.97 -48.15
C ILE A 286 12.49 11.16 -46.75
N ILE A 287 13.23 12.26 -46.54
CA ILE A 287 14.02 12.48 -45.33
C ILE A 287 13.13 12.84 -44.14
N LEU A 288 12.14 13.73 -44.32
CA LEU A 288 11.26 14.18 -43.24
C LEU A 288 10.50 13.04 -42.54
N PRO A 289 9.88 12.07 -43.23
CA PRO A 289 9.18 10.97 -42.61
C PRO A 289 10.03 10.08 -41.71
N ILE A 290 11.34 9.97 -41.98
CA ILE A 290 12.26 9.18 -41.13
C ILE A 290 12.28 9.74 -39.70
N GLY A 291 12.15 11.06 -39.55
CA GLY A 291 12.19 11.73 -38.23
C GLY A 291 10.98 11.47 -37.34
N PHE A 292 9.81 11.09 -37.87
CA PHE A 292 8.62 10.90 -37.06
C PHE A 292 8.34 9.45 -36.63
N ILE A 293 9.02 8.47 -37.20
CA ILE A 293 8.75 7.05 -36.95
C ILE A 293 9.03 6.67 -35.49
N ALA A 294 10.19 7.05 -34.96
CA ALA A 294 10.59 6.71 -33.61
C ALA A 294 9.62 7.27 -32.56
N PRO A 295 9.18 8.53 -32.61
CA PRO A 295 8.10 9.04 -31.77
C PRO A 295 6.80 8.24 -31.90
N LEU A 296 6.37 7.93 -33.11
CA LEU A 296 5.12 7.19 -33.35
C LEU A 296 5.15 5.78 -32.74
N MET A 297 6.28 5.07 -32.87
CA MET A 297 6.46 3.75 -32.26
C MET A 297 6.39 3.78 -30.73
N ARG A 298 6.81 4.86 -30.08
CA ARG A 298 6.70 5.03 -28.63
C ARG A 298 5.25 5.18 -28.17
N VAL A 299 4.37 5.80 -28.97
CA VAL A 299 2.95 5.98 -28.62
C VAL A 299 2.26 4.64 -28.35
N GLY A 300 2.61 3.58 -29.09
CA GLY A 300 2.05 2.23 -28.87
C GLY A 300 2.32 1.67 -27.46
N LYS A 301 3.48 1.97 -26.87
CA LYS A 301 3.84 1.53 -25.51
C LYS A 301 3.02 2.22 -24.41
N TYR A 302 2.53 3.42 -24.67
CA TYR A 302 1.78 4.18 -23.65
C TYR A 302 0.40 3.60 -23.33
N SER A 303 -0.18 2.79 -24.22
CA SER A 303 -1.46 2.14 -23.96
C SER A 303 -1.36 1.12 -22.80
N GLU A 304 -0.24 0.39 -22.74
CA GLU A 304 0.04 -0.56 -21.67
C GLU A 304 0.30 0.16 -20.34
N GLN A 305 1.13 1.20 -20.38
CA GLN A 305 1.39 2.05 -19.19
C GLN A 305 0.11 2.69 -18.67
N PHE A 306 -0.79 3.15 -19.54
CA PHE A 306 -2.08 3.71 -19.15
C PHE A 306 -2.96 2.71 -18.39
N ASN A 307 -3.02 1.47 -18.85
CA ASN A 307 -3.77 0.41 -18.16
C ASN A 307 -3.16 0.09 -16.78
N MET A 308 -1.84 0.09 -16.66
CA MET A 308 -1.15 -0.10 -15.38
C MET A 308 -1.44 1.06 -14.41
N VAL A 309 -1.37 2.32 -14.87
CA VAL A 309 -1.74 3.50 -14.08
C VAL A 309 -3.16 3.39 -13.56
N LYS A 310 -4.10 3.02 -14.44
CA LYS A 310 -5.50 2.85 -14.08
C LYS A 310 -5.67 1.79 -12.98
N ALA A 311 -5.02 0.64 -13.10
CA ALA A 311 -5.07 -0.42 -12.10
C ALA A 311 -4.50 0.04 -10.74
N CYS A 312 -3.36 0.75 -10.74
CA CYS A 312 -2.77 1.31 -9.52
C CYS A 312 -3.70 2.35 -8.86
N LEU A 313 -4.27 3.25 -9.64
CA LEU A 313 -5.19 4.27 -9.14
C LEU A 313 -6.49 3.66 -8.61
N ASP A 314 -7.00 2.60 -9.23
CA ASP A 314 -8.17 1.89 -8.74
C ASP A 314 -7.90 1.23 -7.38
N GLN A 315 -6.74 0.57 -7.19
CA GLN A 315 -6.34 0.00 -5.89
C GLN A 315 -6.22 1.08 -4.80
N ILE A 316 -5.58 2.20 -5.11
CA ILE A 316 -5.42 3.33 -4.17
C ILE A 316 -6.79 3.89 -3.80
N ARG A 317 -7.67 4.10 -4.78
CA ARG A 317 -9.02 4.61 -4.57
C ARG A 317 -9.84 3.67 -3.70
N ASP A 318 -9.85 2.38 -4.03
CA ASP A 318 -10.64 1.37 -3.32
C ASP A 318 -10.24 1.30 -1.84
N PHE A 319 -8.98 1.58 -1.51
CA PHE A 319 -8.55 1.72 -0.12
C PHE A 319 -8.97 3.06 0.49
N ILE A 320 -8.78 4.19 -0.21
CA ILE A 320 -9.14 5.54 0.30
C ILE A 320 -10.66 5.68 0.51
N GLU A 321 -11.48 5.01 -0.32
CA GLU A 321 -12.94 5.04 -0.22
C GLU A 321 -13.50 4.10 0.85
N LYS A 322 -12.68 3.28 1.52
CA LYS A 322 -13.14 2.43 2.64
C LYS A 322 -13.81 3.30 3.72
N PRO A 323 -14.87 2.81 4.36
CA PRO A 323 -15.56 3.56 5.41
C PRO A 323 -14.61 3.85 6.58
N GLU A 324 -14.70 5.06 7.13
CA GLU A 324 -13.96 5.50 8.32
C GLU A 324 -14.81 5.37 9.58
N LEU A 325 -14.15 5.20 10.71
CA LEU A 325 -14.78 5.39 12.01
C LEU A 325 -15.17 6.87 12.14
N LYS A 326 -16.48 7.15 12.09
CA LYS A 326 -16.97 8.52 12.26
C LYS A 326 -16.86 8.90 13.72
N ARG A 327 -15.95 9.80 14.05
CA ARG A 327 -15.75 10.36 15.38
C ARG A 327 -15.83 11.89 15.30
N PRO A 328 -16.38 12.56 16.32
CA PRO A 328 -16.33 14.02 16.41
C PRO A 328 -14.88 14.49 16.58
N GLU A 329 -14.62 15.75 16.20
CA GLU A 329 -13.30 16.37 16.37
C GLU A 329 -13.17 17.12 17.70
N LYS A 330 -14.31 17.56 18.27
CA LYS A 330 -14.33 18.35 19.51
C LYS A 330 -14.46 17.43 20.72
N ASN A 331 -13.61 17.65 21.73
CA ASN A 331 -13.67 16.96 22.99
C ASN A 331 -15.04 17.16 23.67
N VAL A 332 -15.50 16.09 24.32
CA VAL A 332 -16.77 16.06 25.07
C VAL A 332 -16.47 15.92 26.56
N ALA A 333 -17.36 16.45 27.41
CA ALA A 333 -17.27 16.20 28.84
C ALA A 333 -17.59 14.73 29.09
N LEU A 334 -16.70 14.06 29.81
CA LEU A 334 -16.86 12.68 30.28
C LEU A 334 -17.09 12.72 31.78
N ASP A 335 -18.08 11.98 32.20
CA ASP A 335 -18.36 11.74 33.63
C ASP A 335 -17.32 10.74 34.20
N GLU A 336 -17.68 9.97 35.21
CA GLU A 336 -16.82 8.90 35.74
C GLU A 336 -16.45 7.87 34.68
N THR A 337 -15.24 7.30 34.76
CA THR A 337 -14.68 6.36 33.75
C THR A 337 -15.29 4.95 33.90
N ALA A 338 -16.61 4.85 33.78
CA ALA A 338 -17.41 3.63 33.77
C ALA A 338 -17.63 3.15 32.33
N TYR A 339 -17.72 1.84 32.14
CA TYR A 339 -18.21 1.25 30.89
C TYR A 339 -19.60 0.66 31.08
N ARG A 340 -20.50 0.89 30.11
CA ARG A 340 -21.79 0.21 30.05
C ARG A 340 -22.05 -0.28 28.64
N PHE A 341 -22.37 -1.56 28.52
CA PHE A 341 -22.83 -2.20 27.29
C PHE A 341 -24.34 -2.32 27.33
N GLU A 342 -25.03 -1.80 26.32
CA GLU A 342 -26.50 -1.84 26.23
C GLU A 342 -26.89 -2.59 24.94
N ASN A 343 -27.33 -3.84 25.09
CA ASN A 343 -27.81 -4.72 24.00
C ASN A 343 -26.84 -4.78 22.81
N VAL A 344 -25.52 -4.89 23.09
CA VAL A 344 -24.48 -4.84 22.09
C VAL A 344 -24.42 -6.15 21.32
N SER A 345 -24.58 -6.05 19.99
CA SER A 345 -24.22 -7.12 19.04
C SER A 345 -23.11 -6.65 18.13
N PHE A 346 -22.24 -7.56 17.76
CA PHE A 346 -21.12 -7.29 16.87
C PHE A 346 -20.80 -8.47 15.97
N ALA A 347 -20.50 -8.18 14.71
CA ALA A 347 -20.07 -9.16 13.71
C ALA A 347 -18.76 -8.70 13.04
N TYR A 348 -17.83 -9.64 12.85
CA TYR A 348 -16.75 -9.48 11.90
C TYR A 348 -17.27 -9.90 10.52
N ASN A 349 -17.36 -8.95 9.58
CA ASN A 349 -17.98 -9.15 8.29
C ASN A 349 -19.43 -9.72 8.44
N GLU A 350 -19.66 -10.98 8.05
CA GLU A 350 -20.98 -11.64 8.15
C GLU A 350 -21.11 -12.55 9.38
N THR A 351 -20.03 -12.77 10.15
CA THR A 351 -20.02 -13.67 11.32
C THR A 351 -20.31 -12.91 12.59
N GLU A 352 -21.49 -13.12 13.20
CA GLU A 352 -21.86 -12.52 14.48
C GLU A 352 -21.12 -13.20 15.65
N VAL A 353 -20.31 -12.40 16.36
CA VAL A 353 -19.47 -12.83 17.48
C VAL A 353 -20.07 -12.47 18.83
N LEU A 354 -20.70 -11.30 18.95
CA LEU A 354 -21.40 -10.87 20.17
C LEU A 354 -22.90 -10.72 19.89
N LYS A 355 -23.72 -11.25 20.82
CA LYS A 355 -25.18 -11.37 20.66
C LYS A 355 -25.89 -10.76 21.86
N ASN A 356 -26.37 -9.53 21.72
CA ASN A 356 -27.17 -8.84 22.74
C ASN A 356 -26.51 -8.79 24.12
N VAL A 357 -25.24 -8.37 24.16
CA VAL A 357 -24.44 -8.30 25.40
C VAL A 357 -24.76 -7.03 26.17
N SER A 358 -25.08 -7.17 27.47
CA SER A 358 -25.33 -6.06 28.36
C SER A 358 -24.65 -6.29 29.71
N PHE A 359 -23.87 -5.32 30.18
CA PHE A 359 -23.21 -5.30 31.49
C PHE A 359 -22.69 -3.90 31.79
N GLU A 360 -22.25 -3.70 33.03
CA GLU A 360 -21.65 -2.44 33.50
C GLU A 360 -20.37 -2.73 34.29
N ILE A 361 -19.34 -1.89 34.08
CA ILE A 361 -18.07 -1.88 34.82
C ILE A 361 -17.99 -0.56 35.58
N LYS A 362 -17.86 -0.63 36.91
CA LYS A 362 -17.80 0.54 37.78
C LYS A 362 -16.40 1.16 37.76
N PRO A 363 -16.28 2.49 37.97
CA PRO A 363 -14.98 3.16 38.07
C PRO A 363 -14.17 2.61 39.25
N GLY A 364 -12.85 2.51 39.06
CA GLY A 364 -11.92 2.12 40.14
C GLY A 364 -12.00 0.65 40.54
N THR A 365 -12.72 -0.21 39.77
CA THR A 365 -12.86 -1.65 40.07
C THR A 365 -12.00 -2.49 39.15
N VAL A 366 -11.72 -3.72 39.59
CA VAL A 366 -11.07 -4.77 38.80
C VAL A 366 -12.15 -5.70 38.24
N SER A 367 -12.30 -5.70 36.91
CA SER A 367 -13.27 -6.55 36.23
C SER A 367 -12.53 -7.57 35.33
N ALA A 368 -12.89 -8.84 35.44
CA ALA A 368 -12.32 -9.90 34.64
C ALA A 368 -13.34 -10.41 33.61
N ILE A 369 -12.87 -10.71 32.40
CA ILE A 369 -13.65 -11.33 31.31
C ILE A 369 -13.10 -12.72 31.05
N VAL A 370 -13.91 -13.75 31.33
CA VAL A 370 -13.50 -15.16 31.19
C VAL A 370 -14.44 -15.95 30.30
N GLY A 371 -14.02 -17.11 29.85
CA GLY A 371 -14.80 -18.00 29.01
C GLY A 371 -13.92 -18.82 28.05
N PRO A 372 -14.50 -19.77 27.32
CA PRO A 372 -13.78 -20.59 26.35
C PRO A 372 -13.08 -19.77 25.26
N SER A 373 -12.10 -20.37 24.58
CA SER A 373 -11.48 -19.75 23.39
C SER A 373 -12.55 -19.48 22.33
N GLY A 374 -12.48 -18.30 21.68
CA GLY A 374 -13.46 -17.91 20.65
C GLY A 374 -14.82 -17.42 21.18
N SER A 375 -15.03 -17.32 22.51
CA SER A 375 -16.32 -16.87 23.10
C SER A 375 -16.64 -15.40 22.87
N GLY A 376 -15.67 -14.55 22.44
CA GLY A 376 -15.86 -13.11 22.21
C GLY A 376 -15.19 -12.18 23.21
N LYS A 377 -14.37 -12.69 24.15
CA LYS A 377 -13.68 -11.90 25.18
C LYS A 377 -12.87 -10.73 24.65
N SER A 378 -11.90 -11.02 23.79
CA SER A 378 -11.04 -9.98 23.18
C SER A 378 -11.83 -9.05 22.27
N THR A 379 -12.97 -9.50 21.71
CA THR A 379 -13.88 -8.63 20.96
C THR A 379 -14.52 -7.57 21.86
N ILE A 380 -14.94 -7.94 23.07
CA ILE A 380 -15.45 -6.99 24.07
C ILE A 380 -14.38 -5.96 24.41
N ALA A 381 -13.15 -6.40 24.71
CA ALA A 381 -12.02 -5.52 25.01
C ALA A 381 -11.69 -4.54 23.86
N LYS A 382 -11.73 -5.03 22.63
CA LYS A 382 -11.49 -4.21 21.43
C LYS A 382 -12.61 -3.21 21.15
N LEU A 383 -13.87 -3.55 21.44
CA LEU A 383 -15.00 -2.61 21.38
C LEU A 383 -14.87 -1.52 22.46
N MET A 384 -14.43 -1.86 23.67
CA MET A 384 -14.13 -0.88 24.73
C MET A 384 -13.03 0.09 24.31
N ALA A 385 -11.98 -0.41 23.65
CA ALA A 385 -10.90 0.42 23.12
C ALA A 385 -11.33 1.27 21.89
N GLY A 386 -12.56 1.10 21.38
CA GLY A 386 -13.06 1.84 20.22
C GLY A 386 -12.40 1.47 18.89
N PHE A 387 -11.72 0.33 18.81
CA PHE A 387 -11.11 -0.17 17.59
C PHE A 387 -12.14 -0.61 16.54
N TRP A 388 -13.35 -0.97 17.00
CA TRP A 388 -14.54 -1.24 16.22
C TRP A 388 -15.75 -0.57 16.83
N ASP A 389 -16.78 -0.39 16.02
CA ASP A 389 -18.09 0.05 16.46
C ASP A 389 -19.05 -1.14 16.58
N ALA A 390 -19.87 -1.16 17.62
CA ALA A 390 -20.95 -2.13 17.73
C ALA A 390 -21.87 -2.08 16.51
N THR A 391 -22.28 -3.26 16.01
CA THR A 391 -23.24 -3.39 14.91
C THR A 391 -24.64 -3.00 15.33
N LYS A 392 -25.03 -3.38 16.57
CA LYS A 392 -26.29 -2.99 17.23
C LYS A 392 -26.01 -2.68 18.68
N GLY A 393 -26.89 -1.91 19.33
CA GLY A 393 -26.72 -1.49 20.71
C GLY A 393 -25.73 -0.33 20.87
N LYS A 394 -25.31 -0.07 22.11
CA LYS A 394 -24.41 1.04 22.44
C LYS A 394 -23.33 0.59 23.42
N VAL A 395 -22.12 1.02 23.18
CA VAL A 395 -21.01 1.00 24.13
C VAL A 395 -20.90 2.41 24.72
N ILE A 396 -21.10 2.55 25.98
CA ILE A 396 -21.09 3.83 26.71
C ILE A 396 -19.83 3.89 27.55
N PHE A 397 -19.11 5.02 27.48
CA PHE A 397 -17.94 5.33 28.28
C PHE A 397 -18.07 6.75 28.85
N GLY A 398 -17.92 6.92 30.19
CA GLY A 398 -18.04 8.22 30.81
C GLY A 398 -19.39 8.91 30.54
N GLY A 399 -20.48 8.15 30.52
CA GLY A 399 -21.84 8.66 30.27
C GLY A 399 -22.15 8.96 28.78
N LYS A 400 -21.19 8.80 27.85
CA LYS A 400 -21.36 9.06 26.42
C LYS A 400 -21.20 7.80 25.59
N ASN A 401 -21.94 7.70 24.47
CA ASN A 401 -21.68 6.64 23.50
C ASN A 401 -20.28 6.81 22.94
N ILE A 402 -19.51 5.72 22.88
CA ILE A 402 -18.12 5.74 22.40
C ILE A 402 -17.98 6.32 20.98
N LYS A 403 -19.05 6.24 20.16
CA LYS A 403 -19.12 6.86 18.82
C LYS A 403 -19.15 8.38 18.86
N GLU A 404 -19.54 8.96 19.99
CA GLU A 404 -19.67 10.41 20.21
C GLU A 404 -18.42 11.00 20.86
N ILE A 405 -17.42 10.17 21.17
CA ILE A 405 -16.16 10.58 21.78
C ILE A 405 -15.07 10.65 20.69
N PRO A 406 -14.29 11.74 20.57
CA PRO A 406 -13.12 11.80 19.72
C PRO A 406 -12.16 10.64 20.00
N PHE A 407 -11.62 10.00 18.96
CA PHE A 407 -10.74 8.84 19.15
C PHE A 407 -9.50 9.19 19.98
N ALA A 408 -8.89 10.36 19.74
CA ALA A 408 -7.74 10.83 20.51
C ALA A 408 -8.07 11.03 22.01
N GLN A 409 -9.28 11.54 22.33
CA GLN A 409 -9.73 11.70 23.71
C GLN A 409 -9.94 10.33 24.36
N LEU A 410 -10.62 9.39 23.68
CA LEU A 410 -10.82 8.03 24.18
C LEU A 410 -9.47 7.35 24.45
N MET A 411 -8.54 7.45 23.48
CA MET A 411 -7.19 6.89 23.65
C MET A 411 -6.38 7.59 24.74
N GLY A 412 -6.68 8.83 25.09
CA GLY A 412 -6.11 9.50 26.27
C GLY A 412 -6.53 8.86 27.59
N GLU A 413 -7.79 8.41 27.67
CA GLU A 413 -8.38 7.83 28.89
C GLU A 413 -8.17 6.32 29.03
N VAL A 414 -7.90 5.61 27.94
CA VAL A 414 -7.79 4.15 27.89
C VAL A 414 -6.39 3.71 27.48
N SER A 415 -5.77 2.84 28.25
CA SER A 415 -4.54 2.13 27.89
C SER A 415 -4.88 0.68 27.54
N TYR A 416 -4.60 0.27 26.31
CA TYR A 416 -4.81 -1.10 25.84
C TYR A 416 -3.48 -1.83 25.69
N VAL A 417 -3.31 -2.90 26.46
CA VAL A 417 -2.16 -3.80 26.37
C VAL A 417 -2.62 -5.04 25.61
N ALA A 418 -2.17 -5.18 24.37
CA ALA A 418 -2.52 -6.28 23.50
C ALA A 418 -1.77 -7.57 23.87
N GLN A 419 -2.27 -8.70 23.39
CA GLN A 419 -1.63 -10.00 23.50
C GLN A 419 -0.28 -10.02 22.77
N ASP A 420 -0.22 -9.40 21.56
CA ASP A 420 1.00 -9.24 20.80
C ASP A 420 1.82 -8.06 21.31
N ASN A 421 2.93 -8.34 21.97
CA ASN A 421 3.82 -7.35 22.56
C ASN A 421 4.78 -6.76 21.51
N PHE A 422 4.23 -5.99 20.55
CA PHE A 422 5.00 -5.41 19.46
C PHE A 422 5.90 -4.27 19.93
N LEU A 423 7.18 -4.32 19.56
CA LEU A 423 8.13 -3.23 19.71
C LEU A 423 8.61 -2.75 18.34
N PHE A 424 8.77 -1.44 18.21
CA PHE A 424 9.37 -0.84 17.02
C PHE A 424 10.88 -1.08 16.98
N ASP A 425 11.44 -1.11 15.79
CA ASP A 425 12.90 -1.20 15.56
C ASP A 425 13.60 0.13 15.94
N GLU A 426 13.50 0.44 17.22
CA GLU A 426 13.94 1.65 17.90
C GLU A 426 14.61 1.26 19.22
N SER A 427 15.23 2.22 19.91
CA SER A 427 15.77 1.97 21.24
C SER A 427 14.70 1.55 22.25
N ILE A 428 15.07 0.84 23.30
CA ILE A 428 14.17 0.48 24.40
C ILE A 428 13.56 1.75 25.02
N ARG A 429 14.37 2.80 25.16
CA ARG A 429 13.94 4.13 25.65
C ARG A 429 12.78 4.68 24.84
N GLU A 430 12.94 4.76 23.51
CA GLU A 430 11.91 5.30 22.62
C GLU A 430 10.69 4.39 22.57
N ASN A 431 10.87 3.09 22.64
CA ASN A 431 9.78 2.15 22.76
C ASN A 431 8.91 2.38 24.03
N ILE A 432 9.51 2.73 25.16
CA ILE A 432 8.78 3.08 26.38
C ILE A 432 8.13 4.47 26.23
N ARG A 433 8.87 5.45 25.66
CA ARG A 433 8.42 6.85 25.47
C ARG A 433 7.17 6.96 24.60
N LEU A 434 6.84 5.95 23.76
CA LEU A 434 5.58 5.90 23.02
C LEU A 434 4.35 6.04 23.93
N GLY A 435 4.43 5.68 25.21
CA GLY A 435 3.35 5.89 26.17
C GLY A 435 3.03 7.37 26.41
N LYS A 436 4.05 8.23 26.38
CA LYS A 436 3.97 9.70 26.54
C LYS A 436 5.14 10.33 25.77
N PRO A 437 4.92 10.82 24.54
CA PRO A 437 5.99 11.33 23.66
C PRO A 437 6.85 12.44 24.28
N ASP A 438 6.27 13.28 25.14
CA ASP A 438 6.94 14.40 25.79
C ASP A 438 7.58 14.01 27.15
N ALA A 439 7.66 12.70 27.49
CA ALA A 439 8.24 12.23 28.72
C ALA A 439 9.74 12.46 28.78
N THR A 440 10.23 12.91 29.93
CA THR A 440 11.66 13.02 30.22
C THR A 440 12.30 11.63 30.37
N ASP A 441 13.62 11.56 30.26
CA ASP A 441 14.35 10.32 30.48
C ASP A 441 14.12 9.75 31.89
N ASP A 442 14.02 10.61 32.90
CA ASP A 442 13.73 10.22 34.28
C ASP A 442 12.34 9.58 34.40
N GLU A 443 11.33 10.12 33.73
CA GLU A 443 9.98 9.54 33.69
C GLU A 443 9.99 8.16 33.02
N VAL A 444 10.75 8.00 31.92
CA VAL A 444 10.93 6.72 31.23
C VAL A 444 11.59 5.69 32.16
N VAL A 445 12.68 6.08 32.84
CA VAL A 445 13.38 5.21 33.81
C VAL A 445 12.46 4.85 34.98
N ALA A 446 11.69 5.80 35.50
CA ALA A 446 10.72 5.55 36.57
C ALA A 446 9.65 4.53 36.16
N ALA A 447 9.10 4.68 34.94
CA ALA A 447 8.14 3.73 34.39
C ALA A 447 8.77 2.33 34.18
N ALA A 448 10.00 2.26 33.68
CA ALA A 448 10.72 1.01 33.53
C ALA A 448 10.99 0.30 34.88
N LYS A 449 11.36 1.04 35.92
CA LYS A 449 11.50 0.51 37.29
C LYS A 449 10.16 -0.01 37.83
N ALA A 450 9.10 0.72 37.61
CA ALA A 450 7.75 0.30 38.03
C ALA A 450 7.29 -0.97 37.31
N ALA A 451 7.67 -1.15 36.03
CA ALA A 451 7.37 -2.32 35.22
C ALA A 451 8.38 -3.47 35.38
N CYS A 452 9.31 -3.39 36.33
CA CYS A 452 10.37 -4.39 36.52
C CYS A 452 11.24 -4.62 35.27
N CYS A 453 11.44 -3.56 34.45
CA CYS A 453 12.29 -3.61 33.25
C CYS A 453 13.72 -3.15 33.52
N HIS A 454 13.93 -2.25 34.48
CA HIS A 454 15.19 -1.55 34.68
C HIS A 454 16.39 -2.49 34.81
N GLU A 455 16.23 -3.57 35.56
CA GLU A 455 17.32 -4.49 35.87
C GLU A 455 17.88 -5.23 34.65
N PHE A 456 16.98 -5.66 33.73
CA PHE A 456 17.47 -6.28 32.49
C PHE A 456 17.97 -5.24 31.48
N ILE A 457 17.34 -4.06 31.43
CA ILE A 457 17.75 -2.99 30.50
C ILE A 457 19.19 -2.54 30.78
N VAL A 458 19.57 -2.37 32.04
CA VAL A 458 20.97 -1.95 32.39
C VAL A 458 22.01 -3.05 32.18
N LYS A 459 21.61 -4.30 32.02
CA LYS A 459 22.50 -5.44 31.75
C LYS A 459 22.81 -5.62 30.27
N VAL A 460 22.01 -5.07 29.37
CA VAL A 460 22.29 -5.14 27.93
C VAL A 460 23.32 -4.09 27.53
N GLU A 461 24.08 -4.34 26.46
CA GLU A 461 25.30 -3.63 26.07
C GLU A 461 25.18 -2.10 26.07
N ASN A 462 24.07 -1.55 25.54
CA ASN A 462 23.84 -0.09 25.46
C ASN A 462 22.69 0.40 26.39
N GLY A 463 22.29 -0.42 27.38
CA GLY A 463 21.23 -0.06 28.31
C GLY A 463 19.94 0.36 27.63
N TYR A 464 19.40 1.53 28.01
CA TYR A 464 18.18 2.09 27.42
C TYR A 464 18.30 2.43 25.93
N ASP A 465 19.48 2.63 25.40
CA ASP A 465 19.72 2.98 24.00
C ASP A 465 19.93 1.73 23.13
N THR A 466 19.80 0.52 23.72
CA THR A 466 19.80 -0.74 22.99
C THR A 466 18.60 -0.78 22.05
N ASN A 467 18.85 -1.07 20.77
CA ASN A 467 17.80 -1.26 19.77
C ASN A 467 17.08 -2.59 19.98
N ALA A 468 15.74 -2.56 20.07
CA ALA A 468 14.89 -3.72 20.33
C ALA A 468 14.86 -4.75 19.17
N GLY A 469 15.26 -4.34 17.96
CA GLY A 469 15.17 -5.13 16.74
C GLY A 469 13.77 -5.16 16.15
N ASP A 470 13.65 -5.72 14.95
CA ASP A 470 12.37 -5.85 14.24
C ASP A 470 11.35 -6.63 15.11
N ALA A 471 10.20 -6.04 15.34
CA ALA A 471 9.16 -6.54 16.24
C ALA A 471 9.65 -6.94 17.65
N GLY A 472 10.78 -6.38 18.11
CA GLY A 472 11.41 -6.71 19.38
C GLY A 472 12.17 -8.04 19.39
N GLY A 473 12.63 -8.51 18.24
CA GLY A 473 13.24 -9.83 18.05
C GLY A 473 14.54 -10.09 18.85
N LYS A 474 15.15 -9.03 19.40
CA LYS A 474 16.33 -9.15 20.26
C LYS A 474 16.02 -9.39 21.75
N LEU A 475 14.73 -9.37 22.13
CA LEU A 475 14.28 -9.48 23.51
C LEU A 475 13.41 -10.74 23.68
N SER A 476 13.44 -11.31 24.89
CA SER A 476 12.55 -12.41 25.26
C SER A 476 11.08 -11.97 25.30
N GLY A 477 10.14 -12.92 25.25
CA GLY A 477 8.71 -12.63 25.33
C GLY A 477 8.31 -11.85 26.60
N GLY A 478 8.86 -12.25 27.76
CA GLY A 478 8.60 -11.58 29.02
C GLY A 478 9.20 -10.18 29.10
N GLU A 479 10.36 -9.94 28.51
CA GLU A 479 10.98 -8.61 28.44
C GLU A 479 10.17 -7.66 27.55
N ARG A 480 9.73 -8.12 26.36
CA ARG A 480 8.82 -7.34 25.50
C ARG A 480 7.53 -6.96 26.21
N GLN A 481 6.95 -7.91 26.94
CA GLN A 481 5.71 -7.68 27.69
C GLN A 481 5.90 -6.63 28.79
N ARG A 482 6.98 -6.72 29.59
CA ARG A 482 7.28 -5.72 30.62
C ARG A 482 7.50 -4.32 30.01
N ILE A 483 8.14 -4.20 28.86
CA ILE A 483 8.27 -2.93 28.13
C ILE A 483 6.89 -2.38 27.73
N THR A 484 5.99 -3.24 27.26
CA THR A 484 4.62 -2.82 26.92
C THR A 484 3.84 -2.37 28.15
N ILE A 485 4.05 -3.01 29.32
CA ILE A 485 3.50 -2.56 30.60
C ILE A 485 4.13 -1.21 31.00
N ALA A 486 5.44 -1.01 30.80
CA ALA A 486 6.09 0.28 31.05
C ALA A 486 5.49 1.42 30.20
N ARG A 487 5.14 1.16 28.94
CA ARG A 487 4.37 2.10 28.10
C ARG A 487 3.04 2.46 28.73
N ALA A 488 2.31 1.48 29.24
CA ALA A 488 1.01 1.68 29.88
C ALA A 488 1.12 2.45 31.19
N ILE A 489 2.17 2.21 32.00
CA ILE A 489 2.49 2.96 33.22
C ILE A 489 2.80 4.42 32.88
N LEU A 490 3.68 4.66 31.90
CA LEU A 490 4.08 6.00 31.48
C LEU A 490 2.90 6.82 30.94
N LYS A 491 2.01 6.16 30.18
CA LYS A 491 0.78 6.78 29.68
C LYS A 491 -0.16 7.24 30.78
N ASN A 492 -0.20 6.55 31.90
CA ASN A 492 -0.99 6.86 33.09
C ASN A 492 -2.49 7.05 32.86
N ALA A 493 -3.09 6.28 31.93
CA ALA A 493 -4.52 6.34 31.63
C ALA A 493 -5.37 5.90 32.82
N ARG A 494 -6.63 6.41 32.91
CA ARG A 494 -7.58 6.09 34.01
C ARG A 494 -8.15 4.67 33.90
N VAL A 495 -8.26 4.15 32.67
CA VAL A 495 -8.72 2.79 32.38
C VAL A 495 -7.62 2.00 31.73
N ILE A 496 -7.44 0.77 32.19
CA ILE A 496 -6.46 -0.16 31.66
C ILE A 496 -7.18 -1.41 31.19
N ILE A 497 -6.96 -1.80 29.95
CA ILE A 497 -7.47 -3.04 29.35
C ILE A 497 -6.27 -3.93 29.08
N LEU A 498 -6.21 -5.11 29.72
CA LEU A 498 -5.19 -6.13 29.50
C LEU A 498 -5.80 -7.30 28.74
N ASP A 499 -5.35 -7.54 27.51
CA ASP A 499 -5.80 -8.67 26.69
C ASP A 499 -4.72 -9.76 26.72
N GLU A 500 -4.95 -10.85 27.49
CA GLU A 500 -4.06 -12.02 27.65
C GLU A 500 -2.60 -11.71 28.09
N ALA A 501 -2.41 -10.79 28.99
CA ALA A 501 -1.09 -10.27 29.37
C ALA A 501 -0.11 -11.28 30.02
N THR A 502 -0.45 -12.59 30.19
CA THR A 502 0.41 -13.55 30.93
C THR A 502 0.56 -14.91 30.22
N ALA A 503 0.20 -15.06 28.95
CA ALA A 503 0.04 -16.36 28.31
C ALA A 503 1.35 -17.18 28.09
N TYR A 504 2.53 -16.54 28.05
CA TYR A 504 3.79 -17.19 27.64
C TYR A 504 4.99 -16.92 28.56
N ALA A 505 4.77 -16.50 29.81
CA ALA A 505 5.86 -16.24 30.75
C ALA A 505 6.21 -17.49 31.56
N ASP A 506 7.50 -17.74 31.76
CA ASP A 506 8.02 -18.66 32.78
C ASP A 506 7.64 -18.15 34.19
N PRO A 507 7.69 -18.99 35.25
CA PRO A 507 7.25 -18.62 36.58
C PRO A 507 7.93 -17.36 37.15
N GLU A 508 9.20 -17.13 36.85
CA GLU A 508 9.96 -15.96 37.32
C GLU A 508 9.45 -14.68 36.63
N ASN A 509 9.31 -14.71 35.32
CA ASN A 509 8.78 -13.60 34.55
C ASN A 509 7.31 -13.34 34.88
N GLU A 510 6.51 -14.36 35.17
CA GLU A 510 5.11 -14.20 35.59
C GLU A 510 5.02 -13.38 36.89
N TYR A 511 5.82 -13.70 37.90
CA TYR A 511 5.87 -12.93 39.15
C TYR A 511 6.23 -11.45 38.91
N LEU A 512 7.24 -11.17 38.07
CA LEU A 512 7.65 -9.82 37.73
C LEU A 512 6.53 -9.06 36.97
N ILE A 513 5.85 -9.72 36.06
CA ILE A 513 4.71 -9.15 35.31
C ILE A 513 3.54 -8.84 36.25
N GLN A 514 3.19 -9.75 37.16
CA GLN A 514 2.12 -9.53 38.14
C GLN A 514 2.44 -8.34 39.08
N ASN A 515 3.70 -8.22 39.51
CA ASN A 515 4.15 -7.09 40.32
C ASN A 515 4.06 -5.76 39.52
N ALA A 516 4.43 -5.76 38.26
CA ALA A 516 4.30 -4.61 37.38
C ALA A 516 2.80 -4.21 37.17
N ILE A 517 1.94 -5.20 36.94
CA ILE A 517 0.49 -4.98 36.78
C ILE A 517 -0.10 -4.40 38.10
N SER A 518 0.27 -4.93 39.26
CA SER A 518 -0.24 -4.43 40.56
C SER A 518 0.10 -2.95 40.80
N LYS A 519 1.27 -2.50 40.32
CA LYS A 519 1.65 -1.08 40.37
C LYS A 519 0.87 -0.24 39.36
N LEU A 520 0.64 -0.79 38.17
CA LEU A 520 -0.06 -0.12 37.06
C LEU A 520 -1.53 0.20 37.46
N VAL A 521 -2.23 -0.71 38.13
CA VAL A 521 -3.66 -0.63 38.36
C VAL A 521 -4.07 0.16 39.61
N LYS A 522 -3.15 0.58 40.46
CA LYS A 522 -3.45 1.26 41.72
C LYS A 522 -4.28 2.54 41.49
N GLY A 523 -5.53 2.55 41.97
CA GLY A 523 -6.45 3.67 41.84
C GLY A 523 -7.07 3.86 40.45
N LYS A 524 -7.03 2.84 39.61
CA LYS A 524 -7.55 2.87 38.23
C LYS A 524 -8.60 1.79 37.99
N THR A 525 -9.39 1.93 36.95
CA THR A 525 -10.28 0.88 36.48
C THR A 525 -9.47 -0.13 35.65
N LEU A 526 -9.49 -1.40 36.06
CA LEU A 526 -8.80 -2.47 35.39
C LEU A 526 -9.78 -3.45 34.75
N ILE A 527 -9.56 -3.77 33.49
CA ILE A 527 -10.30 -4.79 32.73
C ILE A 527 -9.30 -5.82 32.25
N VAL A 528 -9.47 -7.08 32.68
CA VAL A 528 -8.57 -8.17 32.31
C VAL A 528 -9.32 -9.21 31.49
N VAL A 529 -8.86 -9.48 30.28
CA VAL A 529 -9.25 -10.68 29.56
C VAL A 529 -8.34 -11.81 30.03
N ALA A 530 -8.87 -12.71 30.86
CA ALA A 530 -8.06 -13.70 31.54
C ALA A 530 -8.15 -15.08 30.89
N HIS A 531 -6.99 -15.71 30.70
CA HIS A 531 -6.85 -17.14 30.41
C HIS A 531 -6.48 -17.96 31.66
N ARG A 532 -5.90 -17.31 32.68
CA ARG A 532 -5.54 -17.94 33.94
C ARG A 532 -6.46 -17.44 35.07
N LEU A 533 -7.27 -18.35 35.58
CA LEU A 533 -8.28 -18.03 36.61
C LEU A 533 -7.67 -17.65 37.98
N ALA A 534 -6.44 -18.10 38.26
CA ALA A 534 -5.74 -17.73 39.51
C ALA A 534 -5.56 -16.21 39.65
N THR A 535 -5.35 -15.49 38.57
CA THR A 535 -5.01 -14.06 38.59
C THR A 535 -6.21 -13.16 38.87
N ILE A 536 -7.43 -13.70 38.77
CA ILE A 536 -8.69 -12.94 38.86
C ILE A 536 -9.56 -13.30 40.07
N GLN A 537 -9.09 -14.16 40.97
CA GLN A 537 -9.85 -14.59 42.16
C GLN A 537 -10.35 -13.42 43.02
N LYS A 538 -9.53 -12.35 43.06
CA LYS A 538 -9.84 -11.13 43.84
C LYS A 538 -10.48 -10.02 43.00
N ALA A 539 -10.97 -10.33 41.78
CA ALA A 539 -11.67 -9.36 40.97
C ALA A 539 -13.00 -8.95 41.63
N ASP A 540 -13.32 -7.66 41.58
CA ASP A 540 -14.59 -7.13 42.09
C ASP A 540 -15.77 -7.65 41.28
N GLN A 541 -15.54 -7.97 39.99
CA GLN A 541 -16.53 -8.49 39.07
C GLN A 541 -15.87 -9.44 38.05
N ILE A 542 -16.51 -10.57 37.79
CA ILE A 542 -16.14 -11.52 36.75
C ILE A 542 -17.31 -11.65 35.76
N LEU A 543 -17.04 -11.42 34.49
CA LEU A 543 -17.97 -11.58 33.37
C LEU A 543 -17.67 -12.90 32.68
N VAL A 544 -18.60 -13.84 32.70
CA VAL A 544 -18.46 -15.15 32.06
C VAL A 544 -19.11 -15.09 30.67
N VAL A 545 -18.31 -15.30 29.63
CA VAL A 545 -18.73 -15.17 28.22
C VAL A 545 -18.79 -16.56 27.58
N GLU A 546 -19.91 -16.92 26.97
CA GLU A 546 -20.10 -18.14 26.21
C GLU A 546 -20.88 -17.85 24.93
N ASN A 547 -20.34 -18.30 23.77
CA ASN A 547 -21.00 -18.17 22.47
C ASN A 547 -21.48 -16.75 22.13
N GLY A 548 -20.72 -15.73 22.58
CA GLY A 548 -21.02 -14.33 22.34
C GLY A 548 -22.05 -13.71 23.27
N LYS A 549 -22.40 -14.38 24.37
CA LYS A 549 -23.33 -13.88 25.40
C LYS A 549 -22.68 -13.86 26.77
N ILE A 550 -23.15 -13.00 27.65
CA ILE A 550 -22.82 -13.05 29.09
C ILE A 550 -23.74 -14.09 29.73
N VAL A 551 -23.15 -15.16 30.28
CA VAL A 551 -23.88 -16.24 30.97
C VAL A 551 -23.75 -16.17 32.49
N GLY A 552 -22.82 -15.36 33.01
CA GLY A 552 -22.66 -15.12 34.46
C GLY A 552 -21.96 -13.79 34.68
N CYS A 553 -22.33 -13.11 35.79
CA CYS A 553 -21.74 -11.84 36.18
C CYS A 553 -21.82 -11.73 37.73
N GLY A 554 -20.67 -11.66 38.40
CA GLY A 554 -20.63 -11.58 39.87
C GLY A 554 -19.21 -11.78 40.40
N ARG A 555 -19.07 -11.98 41.70
CA ARG A 555 -17.79 -12.38 42.33
C ARG A 555 -17.54 -13.88 42.16
N GLN A 556 -16.32 -14.31 42.40
CA GLN A 556 -15.94 -15.71 42.29
C GLN A 556 -16.84 -16.64 43.11
N GLU A 557 -17.13 -16.31 44.33
CA GLU A 557 -17.94 -17.14 45.25
C GLU A 557 -19.37 -17.31 44.70
N GLU A 558 -19.97 -16.26 44.18
CA GLU A 558 -21.29 -16.26 43.55
C GLU A 558 -21.31 -17.14 42.30
N LEU A 559 -20.31 -16.95 41.43
CA LEU A 559 -20.22 -17.70 40.19
C LEU A 559 -19.89 -19.19 40.37
N LEU A 560 -19.16 -19.55 41.41
CA LEU A 560 -18.93 -20.94 41.78
C LEU A 560 -20.21 -21.62 42.26
N SER A 561 -21.21 -20.88 42.78
CA SER A 561 -22.51 -21.44 43.20
C SER A 561 -23.56 -21.41 42.07
N GLU A 562 -23.54 -20.38 41.19
CA GLU A 562 -24.67 -20.10 40.31
C GLU A 562 -24.35 -20.32 38.80
N CYS A 563 -23.06 -20.34 38.38
CA CYS A 563 -22.68 -20.43 37.00
C CYS A 563 -22.00 -21.76 36.64
N PRO A 564 -22.70 -22.72 36.00
CA PRO A 564 -22.15 -24.05 35.69
C PRO A 564 -20.91 -23.99 34.77
N LEU A 565 -20.85 -22.99 33.85
CA LEU A 565 -19.69 -22.81 33.01
C LEU A 565 -18.47 -22.38 33.82
N TYR A 566 -18.65 -21.44 34.78
CA TYR A 566 -17.53 -20.97 35.59
C TYR A 566 -17.03 -22.09 36.54
N GLN A 567 -17.92 -22.89 37.09
CA GLN A 567 -17.58 -24.08 37.90
C GLN A 567 -16.71 -25.06 37.10
N ARG A 568 -17.08 -25.34 35.83
CA ARG A 568 -16.30 -26.20 34.94
C ARG A 568 -14.92 -25.61 34.67
N LEU A 569 -14.86 -24.35 34.24
CA LEU A 569 -13.58 -23.67 33.94
C LEU A 569 -12.66 -23.66 35.17
N TRP A 570 -13.23 -23.46 36.35
CA TRP A 570 -12.47 -23.49 37.60
C TRP A 570 -12.00 -24.90 37.96
N SER A 571 -12.84 -25.91 37.83
CA SER A 571 -12.47 -27.33 38.03
C SER A 571 -11.37 -27.78 37.11
N ASP A 572 -11.48 -27.43 35.83
CA ASP A 572 -10.46 -27.74 34.81
C ASP A 572 -9.11 -27.06 35.15
N TYR A 573 -9.16 -25.82 35.67
CA TYR A 573 -7.97 -25.11 36.10
C TYR A 573 -7.31 -25.76 37.32
N VAL A 574 -8.08 -26.11 38.38
CA VAL A 574 -7.56 -26.75 39.59
C VAL A 574 -6.96 -28.11 39.27
N SER A 575 -7.67 -28.95 38.47
CA SER A 575 -7.17 -30.27 38.09
C SER A 575 -5.88 -30.21 37.27
N SER A 576 -5.71 -29.19 36.44
CA SER A 576 -4.46 -28.97 35.68
C SER A 576 -3.30 -28.48 36.57
N ALA A 577 -3.60 -27.69 37.61
CA ALA A 577 -2.60 -27.21 38.58
C ALA A 577 -2.10 -28.36 39.46
N ASP A 578 -3.01 -29.23 39.94
CA ASP A 578 -2.67 -30.40 40.77
C ASP A 578 -1.82 -31.43 40.01
N GLN A 579 -2.04 -31.59 38.70
CA GLN A 579 -1.21 -32.45 37.83
C GLN A 579 0.21 -31.94 37.65
N VAL A 580 0.43 -30.63 37.68
CA VAL A 580 1.77 -30.02 37.56
C VAL A 580 2.53 -30.13 38.89
N GLU A 581 1.85 -30.03 40.06
CA GLU A 581 2.48 -30.21 41.37
C GLU A 581 2.69 -31.70 41.75
N GLY A 582 1.87 -32.61 41.22
CA GLY A 582 1.97 -34.04 41.46
C GLY A 582 2.91 -34.84 40.57
N GLY A 583 3.48 -34.21 39.54
CA GLY A 583 4.44 -34.82 38.62
C GLY A 583 5.87 -34.78 39.14
N THR A 584 6.18 -35.60 40.14
CA THR A 584 7.56 -35.99 40.42
C THR A 584 8.02 -36.95 39.34
N PHE A 585 8.96 -36.50 38.48
CA PHE A 585 9.76 -37.36 37.62
C PHE A 585 10.89 -37.98 38.43
#